data_502d0f36eeb51be78c4f77725952fbbe
#
_entry.id   502d0f36eeb51be78c4f77725952fbbe
#
_cell.length_a   1.000
_cell.length_b   1.000
_cell.length_c   1.000
_cell.angle_alpha   90.00
_cell.angle_beta   90.00
_cell.angle_gamma   90.00
#
_symmetry.space_group_name_H-M   'P 1'
#
loop_
_entity.id
_entity.type
_entity.pdbx_description
1 polymer ?
#
loop_
_entity_poly.entity_id
_entity_poly.type
_entity_poly.pdbx_seq_one_letter_code
_entity_poly.pdbx_strand_id
1 'polypeptide(L)'
;MTKKTALIVAILLCCLRPASGYTWDAQRLGAHTVLQLWPNGAPTDNGVDYDHLSPDNTRDISPQMHVFLPSGSNGHATRAVIICPGGAYGGLAMYHEGFEWCEYFTSQNIAAIVLLYRLPHGHHQVPAEDVYEAIHQTQQHATEWNIDPSRIGIMGSSAGGHLAATVATHAPASLRPAFQILLYPVITTDPSFTHYWSCRNLMGEHPSQELLASYSNELQVSPSTPPAFIAASADDADVPVLNTARYYEALVSHGINANVHIYPTGGHGWGIKPSFKYHSQLLQALRDWLDSIS
;
A
#
# COMPACT_ATOMS: atom_id res chain seq x y z
N MET A 1 -14.00 -1.99 -61.99
CA MET A 1 -14.90 -2.14 -60.80
C MET A 1 -14.20 -3.06 -59.80
N THR A 2 -13.45 -2.51 -58.88
CA THR A 2 -12.68 -3.28 -57.88
C THR A 2 -13.35 -3.12 -56.52
N LYS A 3 -13.87 -4.25 -55.98
CA LYS A 3 -14.49 -4.30 -54.66
C LYS A 3 -13.39 -4.23 -53.58
N LYS A 4 -13.39 -3.21 -52.76
CA LYS A 4 -12.60 -3.10 -51.54
C LYS A 4 -13.29 -3.95 -50.47
N THR A 5 -12.64 -5.03 -50.02
CA THR A 5 -13.05 -5.85 -48.88
C THR A 5 -12.57 -5.15 -47.62
N ALA A 6 -13.50 -4.63 -46.81
CA ALA A 6 -13.18 -4.08 -45.49
C ALA A 6 -13.03 -5.26 -44.51
N LEU A 7 -11.84 -5.36 -43.94
CA LEU A 7 -11.53 -6.30 -42.87
C LEU A 7 -12.04 -5.72 -41.55
N ILE A 8 -13.15 -6.24 -41.03
CA ILE A 8 -13.66 -5.91 -39.69
C ILE A 8 -12.86 -6.75 -38.70
N VAL A 9 -11.94 -6.10 -37.98
CA VAL A 9 -11.29 -6.69 -36.81
C VAL A 9 -12.28 -6.64 -35.66
N ALA A 10 -12.93 -7.75 -35.39
CA ALA A 10 -13.73 -7.91 -34.17
C ALA A 10 -12.77 -8.06 -32.98
N ILE A 11 -12.63 -6.99 -32.20
CA ILE A 11 -11.99 -7.05 -30.89
C ILE A 11 -12.95 -7.86 -30.00
N LEU A 12 -12.59 -9.11 -29.69
CA LEU A 12 -13.24 -9.90 -28.66
C LEU A 12 -12.95 -9.23 -27.30
N LEU A 13 -13.84 -8.37 -26.83
CA LEU A 13 -13.90 -8.02 -25.42
C LEU A 13 -14.27 -9.30 -24.67
N CYS A 14 -13.28 -9.97 -24.12
CA CYS A 14 -13.48 -11.04 -23.15
C CYS A 14 -14.02 -10.37 -21.88
N CYS A 15 -15.35 -10.29 -21.74
CA CYS A 15 -16.00 -9.92 -20.51
C CYS A 15 -15.76 -11.04 -19.50
N LEU A 16 -14.63 -11.00 -18.80
CA LEU A 16 -14.42 -11.76 -17.57
C LEU A 16 -15.42 -11.20 -16.55
N ARG A 17 -16.46 -11.97 -16.25
CA ARG A 17 -17.34 -11.70 -15.11
C ARG A 17 -16.48 -11.79 -13.86
N PRO A 18 -16.45 -10.77 -12.97
CA PRO A 18 -15.79 -10.92 -11.68
C PRO A 18 -16.46 -12.07 -10.93
N ALA A 19 -15.65 -12.96 -10.35
CA ALA A 19 -16.13 -13.94 -9.40
C ALA A 19 -16.90 -13.23 -8.29
N SER A 20 -18.05 -13.77 -7.90
CA SER A 20 -18.96 -13.19 -6.94
C SER A 20 -18.35 -13.14 -5.54
N GLY A 21 -17.81 -12.01 -5.17
CA GLY A 21 -17.33 -11.65 -3.85
C GLY A 21 -17.08 -10.14 -3.92
N TYR A 22 -17.37 -9.36 -2.97
CA TYR A 22 -17.26 -7.91 -2.87
C TYR A 22 -16.66 -7.20 -4.11
N THR A 23 -17.48 -6.91 -5.09
CA THR A 23 -17.09 -6.07 -6.21
C THR A 23 -17.06 -4.62 -5.72
N TRP A 24 -15.88 -4.14 -5.37
CA TRP A 24 -15.65 -2.70 -5.29
C TRP A 24 -15.92 -2.15 -6.69
N ASP A 25 -16.99 -1.39 -6.84
CA ASP A 25 -17.26 -0.73 -8.11
C ASP A 25 -16.25 0.41 -8.27
N ALA A 26 -15.07 0.05 -8.77
CA ALA A 26 -13.95 0.97 -8.95
C ALA A 26 -14.31 2.14 -9.87
N GLN A 27 -15.16 1.92 -10.87
CA GLN A 27 -15.66 2.99 -11.74
C GLN A 27 -16.55 3.95 -10.96
N ARG A 28 -17.42 3.43 -10.09
CA ARG A 28 -18.26 4.25 -9.20
C ARG A 28 -17.43 5.04 -8.19
N LEU A 29 -16.24 4.54 -7.82
CA LEU A 29 -15.27 5.25 -6.98
C LEU A 29 -14.39 6.23 -7.77
N GLY A 30 -14.54 6.31 -9.11
CA GLY A 30 -13.79 7.22 -9.96
C GLY A 30 -12.40 6.72 -10.34
N ALA A 31 -12.11 5.43 -10.23
CA ALA A 31 -10.85 4.86 -10.71
C ALA A 31 -10.69 5.08 -12.22
N HIS A 32 -9.49 5.51 -12.64
CA HIS A 32 -9.12 5.62 -14.05
C HIS A 32 -9.05 4.24 -14.70
N THR A 33 -8.42 3.29 -14.03
CA THR A 33 -8.33 1.90 -14.46
C THR A 33 -8.13 0.95 -13.28
N VAL A 34 -8.38 -0.34 -13.53
CA VAL A 34 -8.10 -1.43 -12.59
C VAL A 34 -7.26 -2.46 -13.32
N LEU A 35 -6.12 -2.82 -12.76
CA LEU A 35 -5.21 -3.82 -13.32
C LEU A 35 -5.08 -5.01 -12.37
N GLN A 36 -5.16 -6.22 -12.93
CA GLN A 36 -4.79 -7.43 -12.21
C GLN A 36 -3.27 -7.49 -12.06
N LEU A 37 -2.77 -7.85 -10.87
CA LEU A 37 -1.33 -7.94 -10.66
C LEU A 37 -0.73 -9.14 -11.39
N TRP A 38 -1.41 -10.28 -11.34
CA TRP A 38 -0.86 -11.55 -11.77
C TRP A 38 -1.74 -12.25 -12.82
N PRO A 39 -1.93 -11.70 -14.02
CA PRO A 39 -2.81 -12.29 -15.03
C PRO A 39 -2.33 -13.66 -15.54
N ASN A 40 -1.05 -14.01 -15.34
CA ASN A 40 -0.43 -15.26 -15.74
C ASN A 40 0.00 -16.13 -14.54
N GLY A 41 -0.50 -15.85 -13.34
CA GLY A 41 -0.13 -16.52 -12.10
C GLY A 41 0.96 -15.80 -11.32
N ALA A 42 0.84 -15.80 -9.99
CA ALA A 42 1.77 -15.17 -9.06
C ALA A 42 3.02 -16.05 -8.82
N PRO A 43 4.18 -15.45 -8.44
CA PRO A 43 5.41 -16.21 -8.23
C PRO A 43 5.33 -17.13 -7.01
N THR A 44 4.70 -16.69 -5.92
CA THR A 44 4.51 -17.48 -4.70
C THR A 44 3.03 -17.80 -4.51
N ASP A 45 2.70 -19.07 -4.28
CA ASP A 45 1.36 -19.52 -3.92
C ASP A 45 1.12 -19.31 -2.41
N ASN A 46 -0.04 -18.77 -2.05
CA ASN A 46 -0.49 -18.65 -0.65
C ASN A 46 -1.62 -19.64 -0.29
N GLY A 47 -1.88 -20.62 -1.14
CA GLY A 47 -2.90 -21.64 -0.92
C GLY A 47 -4.33 -21.20 -1.25
N VAL A 48 -4.53 -20.03 -1.87
CA VAL A 48 -5.84 -19.48 -2.23
C VAL A 48 -6.08 -19.61 -3.72
N ASP A 49 -7.16 -20.31 -4.11
CA ASP A 49 -7.63 -20.35 -5.49
C ASP A 49 -8.46 -19.09 -5.80
N TYR A 50 -7.83 -18.09 -6.40
CA TYR A 50 -8.45 -16.81 -6.74
C TYR A 50 -9.43 -16.88 -7.92
N ASP A 51 -9.37 -17.95 -8.73
CA ASP A 51 -10.30 -18.17 -9.84
C ASP A 51 -11.62 -18.78 -9.34
N HIS A 52 -11.59 -19.47 -8.20
CA HIS A 52 -12.74 -20.17 -7.61
C HIS A 52 -12.96 -19.79 -6.14
N LEU A 53 -12.92 -18.51 -5.80
CA LEU A 53 -13.23 -18.05 -4.45
C LEU A 53 -14.64 -18.50 -4.04
N SER A 54 -14.76 -19.05 -2.83
CA SER A 54 -16.05 -19.42 -2.25
C SER A 54 -16.98 -18.19 -2.19
N PRO A 55 -18.30 -18.35 -2.47
CA PRO A 55 -19.28 -17.27 -2.28
C PRO A 55 -19.31 -16.71 -0.86
N ASP A 56 -18.91 -17.51 0.14
CA ASP A 56 -18.82 -17.10 1.55
C ASP A 56 -17.48 -16.46 1.92
N ASN A 57 -16.53 -16.40 0.96
CA ASN A 57 -15.26 -15.74 1.19
C ASN A 57 -15.45 -14.21 1.28
N THR A 58 -15.11 -13.64 2.44
CA THR A 58 -15.22 -12.21 2.72
C THR A 58 -13.86 -11.54 2.91
N ARG A 59 -12.75 -12.25 2.74
CA ARG A 59 -11.41 -11.79 3.08
C ARG A 59 -10.47 -11.75 1.88
N ASP A 60 -10.35 -12.88 1.17
CA ASP A 60 -9.45 -12.98 0.03
C ASP A 60 -10.07 -12.34 -1.20
N ILE A 61 -9.28 -11.52 -1.87
CA ILE A 61 -9.68 -10.78 -3.06
C ILE A 61 -8.59 -11.02 -4.11
N SER A 62 -8.99 -11.21 -5.35
CA SER A 62 -8.06 -11.32 -6.46
C SER A 62 -7.12 -10.10 -6.50
N PRO A 63 -5.79 -10.31 -6.50
CA PRO A 63 -4.82 -9.22 -6.35
C PRO A 63 -4.87 -8.26 -7.52
N GLN A 64 -5.13 -6.99 -7.21
CA GLN A 64 -5.32 -5.95 -8.22
C GLN A 64 -4.97 -4.57 -7.68
N MET A 65 -4.72 -3.64 -8.58
CA MET A 65 -4.52 -2.24 -8.24
C MET A 65 -5.53 -1.33 -8.92
N HIS A 66 -6.05 -0.36 -8.16
CA HIS A 66 -7.01 0.63 -8.62
C HIS A 66 -6.30 1.97 -8.74
N VAL A 67 -6.24 2.51 -9.95
CA VAL A 67 -5.48 3.70 -10.29
C VAL A 67 -6.38 4.92 -10.36
N PHE A 68 -6.04 5.97 -9.62
CA PHE A 68 -6.72 7.25 -9.60
C PHE A 68 -5.73 8.33 -10.02
N LEU A 69 -6.01 8.98 -11.15
CA LEU A 69 -5.14 10.02 -11.70
C LEU A 69 -5.69 11.41 -11.38
N PRO A 70 -4.83 12.39 -11.10
CA PRO A 70 -5.26 13.79 -10.96
C PRO A 70 -5.88 14.30 -12.26
N SER A 71 -6.90 15.13 -12.16
CA SER A 71 -7.66 15.65 -13.30
C SER A 71 -6.94 16.75 -14.12
N GLY A 72 -5.79 17.24 -13.65
CA GLY A 72 -5.00 18.28 -14.31
C GLY A 72 -3.52 17.95 -14.30
N SER A 73 -2.90 17.82 -15.48
CA SER A 73 -1.45 17.84 -15.56
C SER A 73 -1.00 19.27 -15.95
N ASN A 74 -0.16 19.87 -15.14
CA ASN A 74 0.51 21.15 -15.48
C ASN A 74 1.60 20.92 -16.54
N GLY A 75 1.48 19.88 -17.36
CA GLY A 75 2.47 19.49 -18.37
C GLY A 75 3.70 18.77 -17.81
N HIS A 76 3.75 18.52 -16.50
CA HIS A 76 4.83 17.78 -15.85
C HIS A 76 4.31 16.43 -15.32
N ALA A 77 5.17 15.41 -15.37
CA ALA A 77 4.86 14.12 -14.77
C ALA A 77 4.69 14.25 -13.25
N THR A 78 3.68 13.57 -12.71
CA THR A 78 3.29 13.66 -11.31
C THR A 78 4.00 12.61 -10.46
N ARG A 79 3.97 12.77 -9.14
CA ARG A 79 4.25 11.68 -8.20
C ARG A 79 3.13 10.65 -8.24
N ALA A 80 3.44 9.44 -7.78
CA ALA A 80 2.42 8.46 -7.44
C ALA A 80 2.62 7.95 -6.02
N VAL A 81 1.55 7.45 -5.40
CA VAL A 81 1.60 6.75 -4.12
C VAL A 81 0.82 5.44 -4.21
N ILE A 82 1.48 4.32 -3.90
CA ILE A 82 0.85 3.01 -3.76
C ILE A 82 0.36 2.89 -2.33
N ILE A 83 -0.93 2.65 -2.14
CA ILE A 83 -1.60 2.63 -0.85
C ILE A 83 -1.90 1.19 -0.46
N CYS A 84 -1.33 0.76 0.67
CA CYS A 84 -1.48 -0.56 1.27
C CYS A 84 -2.39 -0.44 2.51
N PRO A 85 -3.68 -0.80 2.41
CA PRO A 85 -4.58 -0.78 3.55
C PRO A 85 -4.16 -1.75 4.65
N GLY A 86 -4.50 -1.45 5.90
CA GLY A 86 -4.33 -2.36 7.02
C GLY A 86 -5.41 -3.45 7.08
N GLY A 87 -5.47 -4.13 8.23
CA GLY A 87 -6.40 -5.24 8.47
C GLY A 87 -5.71 -6.47 9.05
N ALA A 88 -4.61 -6.26 9.77
CA ALA A 88 -3.83 -7.30 10.47
C ALA A 88 -3.36 -8.45 9.56
N TYR A 89 -3.19 -8.24 8.26
CA TYR A 89 -2.95 -9.28 7.24
C TYR A 89 -4.04 -10.38 7.22
N GLY A 90 -5.17 -10.19 7.87
CA GLY A 90 -6.32 -11.09 7.87
C GLY A 90 -7.53 -10.51 7.13
N GLY A 91 -7.37 -9.35 6.50
CA GLY A 91 -8.34 -8.62 5.70
C GLY A 91 -7.76 -7.29 5.23
N LEU A 92 -8.55 -6.49 4.49
CA LEU A 92 -8.15 -5.18 3.99
C LEU A 92 -9.17 -4.09 4.36
N ALA A 93 -8.73 -3.04 5.07
CA ALA A 93 -9.54 -1.90 5.47
C ALA A 93 -9.68 -0.88 4.31
N MET A 94 -10.29 -1.30 3.20
CA MET A 94 -10.22 -0.65 1.89
C MET A 94 -10.78 0.78 1.82
N TYR A 95 -11.70 1.20 2.71
CA TYR A 95 -12.28 2.53 2.62
C TYR A 95 -11.37 3.60 3.20
N HIS A 96 -11.33 3.72 4.51
CA HIS A 96 -10.63 4.80 5.23
C HIS A 96 -9.11 4.69 5.25
N GLU A 97 -8.58 3.52 4.91
CA GLU A 97 -7.14 3.27 4.77
C GLU A 97 -6.70 3.05 3.30
N GLY A 98 -7.66 3.08 2.38
CA GLY A 98 -7.44 2.90 0.95
C GLY A 98 -8.12 3.99 0.11
N PHE A 99 -9.35 3.72 -0.38
CA PHE A 99 -10.03 4.53 -1.40
C PHE A 99 -10.29 5.98 -0.97
N GLU A 100 -10.61 6.24 0.29
CA GLU A 100 -10.88 7.61 0.76
C GLU A 100 -9.64 8.52 0.70
N TRP A 101 -8.41 7.96 0.63
CA TRP A 101 -7.19 8.72 0.41
C TRP A 101 -7.03 9.23 -1.02
N CYS A 102 -7.72 8.61 -2.00
CA CYS A 102 -7.53 8.94 -3.41
C CYS A 102 -7.89 10.40 -3.73
N GLU A 103 -8.98 10.92 -3.17
CA GLU A 103 -9.38 12.31 -3.34
C GLU A 103 -8.33 13.28 -2.78
N TYR A 104 -7.79 12.98 -1.60
CA TYR A 104 -6.74 13.79 -1.01
C TYR A 104 -5.51 13.87 -1.93
N PHE A 105 -4.97 12.72 -2.36
CA PHE A 105 -3.76 12.72 -3.17
C PHE A 105 -3.98 13.30 -4.56
N THR A 106 -5.08 12.97 -5.23
CA THR A 106 -5.37 13.50 -6.57
C THR A 106 -5.59 15.02 -6.54
N SER A 107 -6.18 15.55 -5.45
CA SER A 107 -6.28 17.01 -5.25
C SER A 107 -4.94 17.71 -5.02
N GLN A 108 -3.90 16.97 -4.58
CA GLN A 108 -2.51 17.45 -4.47
C GLN A 108 -1.67 17.18 -5.73
N ASN A 109 -2.31 16.82 -6.85
CA ASN A 109 -1.65 16.43 -8.09
C ASN A 109 -0.70 15.22 -7.93
N ILE A 110 -1.11 14.24 -7.12
CA ILE A 110 -0.40 12.98 -6.90
C ILE A 110 -1.32 11.85 -7.35
N ALA A 111 -0.86 10.95 -8.21
CA ALA A 111 -1.61 9.75 -8.57
C ALA A 111 -1.72 8.81 -7.36
N ALA A 112 -2.92 8.30 -7.09
CA ALA A 112 -3.15 7.36 -6.01
C ALA A 112 -3.45 5.97 -6.58
N ILE A 113 -2.79 4.94 -6.06
CA ILE A 113 -2.93 3.56 -6.51
C ILE A 113 -3.26 2.70 -5.30
N VAL A 114 -4.52 2.31 -5.16
CA VAL A 114 -4.97 1.46 -4.05
C VAL A 114 -4.71 0.01 -4.39
N LEU A 115 -3.89 -0.65 -3.57
CA LEU A 115 -3.48 -2.03 -3.77
C LEU A 115 -4.34 -2.99 -2.95
N LEU A 116 -5.00 -3.91 -3.65
CA LEU A 116 -5.64 -5.07 -3.05
C LEU A 116 -4.61 -6.20 -3.10
N TYR A 117 -3.74 -6.24 -2.10
CA TYR A 117 -2.69 -7.26 -2.03
C TYR A 117 -3.23 -8.57 -1.46
N ARG A 118 -2.62 -9.70 -1.85
CA ARG A 118 -2.97 -11.02 -1.33
C ARG A 118 -2.69 -11.11 0.17
N LEU A 119 -3.63 -11.70 0.90
CA LEU A 119 -3.40 -12.05 2.30
C LEU A 119 -2.36 -13.17 2.39
N PRO A 120 -1.42 -13.09 3.35
CA PRO A 120 -0.26 -13.99 3.37
C PRO A 120 -0.59 -15.44 3.76
N HIS A 121 -1.57 -15.67 4.62
CA HIS A 121 -1.87 -17.02 5.17
C HIS A 121 -0.61 -17.77 5.68
N GLY A 122 0.33 -17.03 6.28
CA GLY A 122 1.62 -17.56 6.74
C GLY A 122 2.74 -17.57 5.69
N HIS A 123 2.44 -17.21 4.44
CA HIS A 123 3.42 -17.06 3.35
C HIS A 123 3.92 -15.61 3.30
N HIS A 124 4.85 -15.30 4.17
CA HIS A 124 5.29 -13.94 4.52
C HIS A 124 5.78 -13.08 3.34
N GLN A 125 6.28 -13.68 2.25
CA GLN A 125 6.76 -12.95 1.06
C GLN A 125 5.61 -12.39 0.20
N VAL A 126 4.44 -13.04 0.22
CA VAL A 126 3.34 -12.80 -0.71
C VAL A 126 2.87 -11.34 -0.77
N PRO A 127 2.62 -10.64 0.35
CA PRO A 127 2.18 -9.25 0.29
C PRO A 127 3.25 -8.31 -0.31
N ALA A 128 4.53 -8.55 -0.02
CA ALA A 128 5.62 -7.73 -0.55
C ALA A 128 5.83 -7.95 -2.06
N GLU A 129 5.68 -9.17 -2.54
CA GLU A 129 5.69 -9.48 -3.98
C GLU A 129 4.62 -8.70 -4.74
N ASP A 130 3.41 -8.59 -4.17
CA ASP A 130 2.31 -7.82 -4.78
C ASP A 130 2.63 -6.32 -4.84
N VAL A 131 3.29 -5.78 -3.83
CA VAL A 131 3.75 -4.38 -3.87
C VAL A 131 4.85 -4.19 -4.91
N TYR A 132 5.80 -5.11 -5.01
CA TYR A 132 6.86 -5.03 -6.03
C TYR A 132 6.28 -5.04 -7.44
N GLU A 133 5.28 -5.89 -7.69
CA GLU A 133 4.59 -5.91 -8.97
C GLU A 133 3.79 -4.63 -9.22
N ALA A 134 3.11 -4.09 -8.21
CA ALA A 134 2.41 -2.81 -8.33
C ALA A 134 3.36 -1.65 -8.66
N ILE A 135 4.56 -1.60 -8.05
CA ILE A 135 5.60 -0.62 -8.41
C ILE A 135 6.05 -0.82 -9.85
N HIS A 136 6.34 -2.06 -10.24
CA HIS A 136 6.78 -2.41 -11.58
C HIS A 136 5.74 -2.02 -12.65
N GLN A 137 4.47 -2.40 -12.48
CA GLN A 137 3.40 -2.01 -13.40
C GLN A 137 3.21 -0.49 -13.44
N THR A 138 3.32 0.20 -12.30
CA THR A 138 3.26 1.68 -12.28
C THR A 138 4.40 2.30 -13.08
N GLN A 139 5.61 1.76 -12.99
CA GLN A 139 6.76 2.20 -13.80
C GLN A 139 6.53 1.94 -15.29
N GLN A 140 5.95 0.79 -15.66
CA GLN A 140 5.65 0.45 -17.05
C GLN A 140 4.60 1.39 -17.66
N HIS A 141 3.59 1.78 -16.91
CA HIS A 141 2.52 2.69 -17.33
C HIS A 141 2.84 4.18 -17.08
N ALA A 142 4.04 4.51 -16.59
CA ALA A 142 4.38 5.87 -16.16
C ALA A 142 4.13 6.94 -17.24
N THR A 143 4.48 6.65 -18.48
CA THR A 143 4.23 7.57 -19.63
C THR A 143 2.74 7.76 -19.90
N GLU A 144 1.96 6.67 -19.91
CA GLU A 144 0.51 6.69 -20.15
C GLU A 144 -0.22 7.48 -19.07
N TRP A 145 0.17 7.28 -17.79
CA TRP A 145 -0.47 7.92 -16.63
C TRP A 145 0.15 9.26 -16.25
N ASN A 146 1.13 9.74 -17.02
CA ASN A 146 1.88 10.95 -16.73
C ASN A 146 2.49 10.97 -15.32
N ILE A 147 3.08 9.83 -14.91
CA ILE A 147 3.78 9.63 -13.64
C ILE A 147 5.29 9.70 -13.87
N ASP A 148 6.02 10.32 -12.93
CA ASP A 148 7.48 10.21 -12.86
C ASP A 148 7.85 8.88 -12.17
N PRO A 149 8.45 7.91 -12.89
CA PRO A 149 8.76 6.61 -12.33
C PRO A 149 9.81 6.66 -11.19
N SER A 150 10.57 7.75 -11.07
CA SER A 150 11.51 7.97 -9.98
C SER A 150 10.85 8.54 -8.71
N ARG A 151 9.56 8.90 -8.77
CA ARG A 151 8.82 9.57 -7.69
C ARG A 151 7.59 8.76 -7.25
N ILE A 152 7.69 7.43 -7.29
CA ILE A 152 6.66 6.52 -6.81
C ILE A 152 6.93 6.25 -5.31
N GLY A 153 6.03 6.70 -4.45
CA GLY A 153 6.06 6.44 -3.01
C GLY A 153 5.15 5.29 -2.61
N ILE A 154 5.25 4.92 -1.34
CA ILE A 154 4.38 3.92 -0.72
C ILE A 154 3.72 4.50 0.52
N MET A 155 2.45 4.13 0.75
CA MET A 155 1.71 4.46 1.96
C MET A 155 1.13 3.19 2.56
N GLY A 156 1.11 3.11 3.88
CA GLY A 156 0.41 2.02 4.54
C GLY A 156 -0.06 2.37 5.95
N SER A 157 -1.15 1.73 6.36
CA SER A 157 -1.75 1.89 7.68
C SER A 157 -1.71 0.57 8.45
N SER A 158 -1.41 0.59 9.75
CA SER A 158 -1.44 -0.61 10.59
C SER A 158 -0.56 -1.76 10.02
N ALA A 159 -1.11 -2.92 9.72
CA ALA A 159 -0.41 -4.01 9.03
C ALA A 159 0.03 -3.62 7.60
N GLY A 160 -0.74 -2.79 6.89
CA GLY A 160 -0.31 -2.18 5.62
C GLY A 160 0.88 -1.22 5.80
N GLY A 161 0.98 -0.57 6.97
CA GLY A 161 2.15 0.21 7.38
C GLY A 161 3.39 -0.69 7.58
N HIS A 162 3.21 -1.88 8.14
CA HIS A 162 4.26 -2.89 8.21
C HIS A 162 4.71 -3.31 6.81
N LEU A 163 3.77 -3.61 5.92
CA LEU A 163 4.06 -3.95 4.53
C LEU A 163 4.83 -2.83 3.81
N ALA A 164 4.38 -1.57 3.97
CA ALA A 164 5.04 -0.42 3.39
C ALA A 164 6.49 -0.23 3.92
N ALA A 165 6.70 -0.38 5.23
CA ALA A 165 8.01 -0.32 5.85
C ALA A 165 8.91 -1.49 5.43
N THR A 166 8.34 -2.71 5.29
CA THR A 166 9.06 -3.88 4.76
C THR A 166 9.56 -3.62 3.34
N VAL A 167 8.71 -3.13 2.45
CA VAL A 167 9.13 -2.78 1.09
C VAL A 167 10.17 -1.66 1.10
N ALA A 168 10.00 -0.63 1.92
CA ALA A 168 10.94 0.48 2.03
C ALA A 168 12.35 0.04 2.47
N THR A 169 12.45 -1.00 3.31
CA THR A 169 13.72 -1.49 3.84
C THR A 169 14.35 -2.62 3.04
N HIS A 170 13.55 -3.47 2.36
CA HIS A 170 14.02 -4.70 1.70
C HIS A 170 14.05 -4.62 0.17
N ALA A 171 13.34 -3.66 -0.45
CA ALA A 171 13.23 -3.63 -1.91
C ALA A 171 14.60 -3.49 -2.60
N PRO A 172 14.80 -4.21 -3.71
CA PRO A 172 15.93 -3.94 -4.59
C PRO A 172 15.87 -2.51 -5.12
N ALA A 173 17.00 -1.93 -5.48
CA ALA A 173 17.07 -0.52 -5.86
C ALA A 173 16.09 -0.10 -6.97
N SER A 174 15.80 -1.01 -7.92
CA SER A 174 14.86 -0.75 -9.04
C SER A 174 13.39 -0.68 -8.63
N LEU A 175 13.02 -1.25 -7.47
CA LEU A 175 11.65 -1.31 -6.95
C LEU A 175 11.51 -0.59 -5.60
N ARG A 176 12.57 0.13 -5.17
CA ARG A 176 12.52 0.88 -3.92
C ARG A 176 11.66 2.12 -4.08
N PRO A 177 10.67 2.34 -3.19
CA PRO A 177 9.87 3.55 -3.25
C PRO A 177 10.72 4.79 -2.98
N ALA A 178 10.33 5.92 -3.57
CA ALA A 178 11.01 7.20 -3.39
C ALA A 178 10.77 7.82 -2.00
N PHE A 179 9.65 7.47 -1.36
CA PHE A 179 9.26 7.92 -0.01
C PHE A 179 8.26 6.95 0.60
N GLN A 180 8.06 7.03 1.92
CA GLN A 180 7.09 6.22 2.65
C GLN A 180 6.21 7.06 3.57
N ILE A 181 4.91 6.73 3.64
CA ILE A 181 3.90 7.34 4.51
C ILE A 181 3.31 6.24 5.38
N LEU A 182 3.49 6.33 6.68
CA LEU A 182 3.11 5.28 7.63
C LEU A 182 2.12 5.81 8.67
N LEU A 183 0.94 5.21 8.75
CA LEU A 183 -0.07 5.59 9.73
C LEU A 183 -0.22 4.46 10.76
N TYR A 184 0.00 4.80 12.03
CA TYR A 184 -0.04 3.86 13.17
C TYR A 184 0.52 2.48 12.79
N PRO A 185 1.73 2.44 12.18
CA PRO A 185 2.25 1.22 11.57
C PRO A 185 2.60 0.17 12.61
N VAL A 186 2.31 -1.10 12.30
CA VAL A 186 3.08 -2.19 12.89
C VAL A 186 4.49 -2.10 12.31
N ILE A 187 5.51 -2.26 13.12
CA ILE A 187 6.93 -2.16 12.72
C ILE A 187 7.73 -3.37 13.19
N THR A 188 7.61 -3.68 14.46
CA THR A 188 8.39 -4.74 15.10
C THR A 188 7.64 -6.06 15.15
N THR A 189 8.38 -7.14 15.24
CA THR A 189 7.87 -8.47 15.58
C THR A 189 8.21 -8.87 17.03
N ASP A 190 8.84 -7.96 17.80
CA ASP A 190 9.13 -8.19 19.23
C ASP A 190 7.82 -8.45 20.00
N PRO A 191 7.64 -9.62 20.61
CA PRO A 191 6.39 -9.99 21.27
C PRO A 191 5.98 -9.09 22.43
N SER A 192 6.89 -8.26 22.95
CA SER A 192 6.58 -7.34 24.04
C SER A 192 5.73 -6.13 23.63
N PHE A 193 5.75 -5.74 22.33
CA PHE A 193 4.98 -4.60 21.82
C PHE A 193 4.59 -4.70 20.33
N THR A 194 4.70 -5.88 19.72
CA THR A 194 4.16 -6.14 18.38
C THR A 194 2.64 -6.21 18.39
N HIS A 195 2.03 -6.04 17.21
CA HIS A 195 0.64 -6.46 17.02
C HIS A 195 0.58 -7.95 16.69
N TYR A 196 0.20 -8.76 17.68
CA TYR A 196 0.22 -10.23 17.63
C TYR A 196 -0.45 -10.81 16.36
N TRP A 197 -1.66 -10.33 16.03
CA TRP A 197 -2.41 -10.88 14.90
C TRP A 197 -1.77 -10.58 13.55
N SER A 198 -1.14 -9.41 13.38
CA SER A 198 -0.37 -9.10 12.16
C SER A 198 0.81 -10.05 12.00
N CYS A 199 1.53 -10.29 13.08
CA CYS A 199 2.69 -11.17 13.10
C CYS A 199 2.29 -12.62 12.75
N ARG A 200 1.25 -13.13 13.40
CA ARG A 200 0.73 -14.49 13.21
C ARG A 200 0.18 -14.70 11.79
N ASN A 201 -0.63 -13.79 11.29
CA ASN A 201 -1.21 -13.91 9.95
C ASN A 201 -0.13 -13.84 8.86
N LEU A 202 0.91 -13.02 9.07
CA LEU A 202 2.00 -12.87 8.11
C LEU A 202 2.91 -14.11 8.06
N MET A 203 3.34 -14.61 9.23
CA MET A 203 4.43 -15.58 9.35
C MET A 203 4.02 -16.96 9.89
N GLY A 204 2.73 -17.14 10.22
CA GLY A 204 2.24 -18.37 10.85
C GLY A 204 2.42 -18.38 12.37
N GLU A 205 2.21 -19.55 12.99
CA GLU A 205 2.17 -19.70 14.47
C GLU A 205 3.56 -19.82 15.10
N HIS A 206 4.53 -20.33 14.35
CA HIS A 206 5.86 -20.68 14.86
C HIS A 206 6.99 -20.17 13.96
N PRO A 207 7.10 -18.83 13.75
CA PRO A 207 8.19 -18.26 12.95
C PRO A 207 9.54 -18.45 13.66
N SER A 208 10.62 -18.63 12.87
CA SER A 208 11.97 -18.66 13.45
C SER A 208 12.40 -17.29 13.97
N GLN A 209 13.41 -17.23 14.84
CA GLN A 209 13.94 -15.98 15.35
C GLN A 209 14.56 -15.12 14.24
N GLU A 210 15.16 -15.76 13.24
CA GLU A 210 15.71 -15.09 12.05
C GLU A 210 14.61 -14.44 11.22
N LEU A 211 13.47 -15.15 11.05
CA LEU A 211 12.32 -14.60 10.34
C LEU A 211 11.71 -13.43 11.10
N LEU A 212 11.53 -13.56 12.42
CA LEU A 212 11.09 -12.44 13.26
C LEU A 212 12.01 -11.23 13.13
N ALA A 213 13.32 -11.43 13.25
CA ALA A 213 14.29 -10.34 13.12
C ALA A 213 14.24 -9.69 11.73
N SER A 214 14.07 -10.46 10.65
CA SER A 214 14.01 -9.92 9.29
C SER A 214 12.76 -9.10 9.02
N TYR A 215 11.66 -9.34 9.74
CA TYR A 215 10.41 -8.57 9.63
C TYR A 215 10.22 -7.53 10.75
N SER A 216 11.20 -7.36 11.64
CA SER A 216 11.31 -6.20 12.52
C SER A 216 11.97 -5.07 11.76
N ASN A 217 11.15 -4.20 11.14
CA ASN A 217 11.59 -3.22 10.16
C ASN A 217 12.54 -2.16 10.74
N GLU A 218 12.48 -1.89 12.05
CA GLU A 218 13.44 -1.02 12.74
C GLU A 218 14.86 -1.58 12.72
N LEU A 219 15.02 -2.90 12.60
CA LEU A 219 16.32 -3.56 12.49
C LEU A 219 16.85 -3.61 11.05
N GLN A 220 16.02 -3.29 10.07
CA GLN A 220 16.33 -3.38 8.64
C GLN A 220 16.61 -2.02 8.00
N VAL A 221 16.52 -0.94 8.76
CA VAL A 221 16.82 0.41 8.27
C VAL A 221 18.30 0.49 7.83
N SER A 222 18.52 1.10 6.69
CA SER A 222 19.86 1.29 6.11
C SER A 222 19.97 2.70 5.49
N PRO A 223 21.16 3.17 5.12
CA PRO A 223 21.30 4.46 4.43
C PRO A 223 20.55 4.58 3.10
N SER A 224 20.04 3.47 2.56
CA SER A 224 19.22 3.44 1.35
C SER A 224 17.72 3.44 1.61
N THR A 225 17.28 3.39 2.86
CA THR A 225 15.87 3.49 3.23
C THR A 225 15.33 4.88 2.86
N PRO A 226 14.16 4.98 2.20
CA PRO A 226 13.64 6.27 1.73
C PRO A 226 13.12 7.14 2.87
N PRO A 227 13.00 8.48 2.65
CA PRO A 227 12.39 9.41 3.60
C PRO A 227 11.01 8.95 4.07
N ALA A 228 10.66 9.25 5.32
CA ALA A 228 9.44 8.78 5.96
C ALA A 228 8.60 9.91 6.58
N PHE A 229 7.28 9.84 6.36
CA PHE A 229 6.28 10.51 7.19
C PHE A 229 5.60 9.46 8.06
N ILE A 230 5.53 9.65 9.37
CA ILE A 230 4.95 8.69 10.30
C ILE A 230 3.96 9.40 11.22
N ALA A 231 2.75 8.87 11.37
CA ALA A 231 1.76 9.41 12.29
C ALA A 231 1.09 8.29 13.10
N ALA A 232 0.94 8.50 14.41
CA ALA A 232 0.32 7.54 15.33
C ALA A 232 -0.40 8.26 16.48
N SER A 233 -1.19 7.53 17.26
CA SER A 233 -1.80 8.00 18.50
C SER A 233 -1.08 7.43 19.72
N ALA A 234 -0.88 8.23 20.75
CA ALA A 234 -0.22 7.79 21.99
C ALA A 234 -1.08 6.81 22.81
N ASP A 235 -2.40 6.84 22.59
CA ASP A 235 -3.39 5.99 23.25
C ASP A 235 -3.82 4.78 22.40
N ASP A 236 -3.05 4.44 21.36
CA ASP A 236 -3.30 3.26 20.53
C ASP A 236 -3.09 1.98 21.34
N ALA A 237 -4.20 1.24 21.58
CA ALA A 237 -4.20 0.00 22.34
C ALA A 237 -3.95 -1.26 21.50
N ASP A 238 -4.09 -1.16 20.17
CA ASP A 238 -3.91 -2.28 19.25
C ASP A 238 -2.45 -2.37 18.77
N VAL A 239 -1.90 -1.22 18.34
CA VAL A 239 -0.50 -1.11 17.90
C VAL A 239 0.21 -0.09 18.79
N PRO A 240 0.92 -0.52 19.83
CA PRO A 240 1.61 0.39 20.73
C PRO A 240 2.48 1.40 20.00
N VAL A 241 2.34 2.68 20.37
CA VAL A 241 3.08 3.81 19.74
C VAL A 241 4.60 3.61 19.74
N LEU A 242 5.08 2.69 20.54
CA LEU A 242 6.49 2.29 20.59
C LEU A 242 6.99 1.75 19.24
N ASN A 243 6.11 1.14 18.42
CA ASN A 243 6.43 0.77 17.04
C ASN A 243 6.90 2.01 16.24
N THR A 244 6.10 3.07 16.26
CA THR A 244 6.44 4.36 15.62
C THR A 244 7.74 4.96 16.16
N ALA A 245 7.91 4.98 17.49
CA ALA A 245 9.07 5.57 18.12
C ALA A 245 10.38 4.82 17.76
N ARG A 246 10.37 3.49 17.75
CA ARG A 246 11.52 2.67 17.39
C ARG A 246 11.92 2.82 15.92
N TYR A 247 10.94 2.88 15.03
CA TYR A 247 11.24 3.08 13.62
C TYR A 247 11.82 4.47 13.35
N TYR A 248 11.26 5.50 13.97
CA TYR A 248 11.81 6.85 13.89
C TYR A 248 13.25 6.92 14.41
N GLU A 249 13.53 6.33 15.58
CA GLU A 249 14.88 6.23 16.15
C GLU A 249 15.86 5.57 15.15
N ALA A 250 15.45 4.46 14.55
CA ALA A 250 16.26 3.76 13.56
C ALA A 250 16.52 4.61 12.31
N LEU A 251 15.49 5.27 11.75
CA LEU A 251 15.62 6.14 10.59
C LEU A 251 16.62 7.28 10.84
N VAL A 252 16.46 8.02 11.93
CA VAL A 252 17.35 9.16 12.21
C VAL A 252 18.77 8.74 12.54
N SER A 253 18.94 7.56 13.17
CA SER A 253 20.27 6.98 13.45
C SER A 253 21.03 6.63 12.17
N HIS A 254 20.32 6.38 11.06
CA HIS A 254 20.91 6.14 9.74
C HIS A 254 20.94 7.39 8.85
N GLY A 255 20.60 8.57 9.41
CA GLY A 255 20.61 9.83 8.67
C GLY A 255 19.45 10.00 7.69
N ILE A 256 18.39 9.21 7.83
CA ILE A 256 17.22 9.29 6.96
C ILE A 256 16.31 10.45 7.43
N ASN A 257 15.85 11.27 6.47
CA ASN A 257 14.86 12.31 6.73
C ASN A 257 13.53 11.67 7.15
N ALA A 258 13.14 11.85 8.40
CA ALA A 258 11.91 11.31 8.96
C ALA A 258 11.14 12.39 9.71
N ASN A 259 9.84 12.51 9.39
CA ASN A 259 8.91 13.41 10.05
C ASN A 259 7.90 12.56 10.85
N VAL A 260 7.83 12.75 12.18
CA VAL A 260 6.97 11.95 13.05
C VAL A 260 5.97 12.82 13.80
N HIS A 261 4.70 12.37 13.82
CA HIS A 261 3.61 13.00 14.53
C HIS A 261 2.96 11.98 15.48
N ILE A 262 3.06 12.21 16.77
CA ILE A 262 2.39 11.40 17.79
C ILE A 262 1.29 12.25 18.41
N TYR A 263 0.05 11.93 18.08
CA TYR A 263 -1.13 12.62 18.62
C TYR A 263 -1.48 12.07 19.99
N PRO A 264 -1.90 12.92 20.96
CA PRO A 264 -2.20 12.48 22.32
C PRO A 264 -3.31 11.42 22.38
N THR A 265 -4.31 11.49 21.50
CA THR A 265 -5.46 10.59 21.47
C THR A 265 -5.89 10.32 20.02
N GLY A 266 -6.63 9.24 19.83
CA GLY A 266 -7.18 8.84 18.53
C GLY A 266 -7.37 7.33 18.43
N GLY A 267 -6.69 6.57 19.28
CA GLY A 267 -6.69 5.12 19.21
C GLY A 267 -6.11 4.62 17.88
N HIS A 268 -6.61 3.48 17.42
CA HIS A 268 -6.18 2.82 16.20
C HIS A 268 -7.18 3.01 15.04
N GLY A 269 -6.71 2.87 13.79
CA GLY A 269 -7.58 2.71 12.62
C GLY A 269 -8.35 3.95 12.19
N TRP A 270 -7.85 5.16 12.45
CA TRP A 270 -8.52 6.39 12.04
C TRP A 270 -8.38 6.70 10.54
N GLY A 271 -7.31 6.25 9.88
CA GLY A 271 -7.09 6.50 8.44
C GLY A 271 -7.23 7.96 8.05
N ILE A 272 -8.10 8.26 7.06
CA ILE A 272 -8.45 9.63 6.66
C ILE A 272 -9.79 10.10 7.24
N LYS A 273 -10.37 9.38 8.20
CA LYS A 273 -11.72 9.72 8.72
C LYS A 273 -11.79 11.16 9.25
N PRO A 274 -12.78 11.98 8.81
CA PRO A 274 -12.97 13.32 9.36
C PRO A 274 -13.30 13.34 10.85
N SER A 275 -13.73 12.23 11.42
CA SER A 275 -13.98 12.05 12.86
C SER A 275 -12.70 11.97 13.69
N PHE A 276 -11.53 11.76 13.08
CA PHE A 276 -10.26 11.82 13.80
C PHE A 276 -10.00 13.24 14.28
N LYS A 277 -9.83 13.41 15.57
CA LYS A 277 -9.72 14.74 16.22
C LYS A 277 -8.65 15.64 15.59
N TYR A 278 -7.59 15.04 15.09
CA TYR A 278 -6.44 15.76 14.51
C TYR A 278 -6.38 15.65 12.99
N HIS A 279 -7.49 15.31 12.34
CA HIS A 279 -7.58 15.10 10.89
C HIS A 279 -6.98 16.28 10.09
N SER A 280 -7.37 17.51 10.37
CA SER A 280 -6.86 18.68 9.63
C SER A 280 -5.37 18.90 9.85
N GLN A 281 -4.87 18.70 11.08
CA GLN A 281 -3.45 18.79 11.40
C GLN A 281 -2.63 17.71 10.69
N LEU A 282 -3.16 16.48 10.63
CA LEU A 282 -2.55 15.37 9.89
C LEU A 282 -2.39 15.70 8.41
N LEU A 283 -3.48 16.13 7.76
CA LEU A 283 -3.46 16.41 6.32
C LEU A 283 -2.55 17.60 5.98
N GLN A 284 -2.53 18.64 6.84
CA GLN A 284 -1.62 19.77 6.66
C GLN A 284 -0.16 19.36 6.83
N ALA A 285 0.16 18.60 7.89
CA ALA A 285 1.52 18.12 8.12
C ALA A 285 2.03 17.21 7.01
N LEU A 286 1.16 16.32 6.50
CA LEU A 286 1.49 15.45 5.38
C LEU A 286 1.75 16.25 4.09
N ARG A 287 0.95 17.29 3.81
CA ARG A 287 1.16 18.19 2.67
C ARG A 287 2.51 18.89 2.79
N ASP A 288 2.77 19.55 3.92
CA ASP A 288 4.00 20.31 4.14
C ASP A 288 5.24 19.41 3.99
N TRP A 289 5.14 18.17 4.49
CA TRP A 289 6.21 17.20 4.32
C TRP A 289 6.40 16.77 2.87
N LEU A 290 5.32 16.43 2.15
CA LEU A 290 5.37 16.07 0.73
C LEU A 290 5.99 17.21 -0.10
N ASP A 291 5.70 18.46 0.20
CA ASP A 291 6.28 19.62 -0.47
C ASP A 291 7.79 19.75 -0.16
N SER A 292 8.23 19.35 1.04
CA SER A 292 9.63 19.43 1.48
C SER A 292 10.55 18.42 0.82
N ILE A 293 10.00 17.29 0.33
CA ILE A 293 10.75 16.22 -0.35
C ILE A 293 10.64 16.27 -1.89
N SER A 294 10.29 17.44 -2.40
CA SER A 294 10.05 17.68 -3.85
C SER A 294 11.34 17.71 -4.66
#